data_74416dcf4917ce46a6152cd3c99dc6ac
#
_entry.id   74416dcf4917ce46a6152cd3c99dc6ac
#
_cell.length_a   1.000
_cell.length_b   1.000
_cell.length_c   1.000
_cell.angle_alpha   90.00
_cell.angle_beta   90.00
_cell.angle_gamma   90.00
#
_symmetry.space_group_name_H-M   'P 1'
#
loop_
_entity.id
_entity.type
_entity.pdbx_description
1 polymer ?
#
loop_
_entity_poly.entity_id
_entity_poly.type
_entity_poly.pdbx_seq_one_letter_code
_entity_poly.pdbx_strand_id
1 'polypeptide(L)'
;MSDFADMEALAGALLRRVDAGERGKILRVMARTLRSSQSARIARQQDPDGQPFAARKAQPPGRLRRGGTIKRKAMFRKLRNTSNLKAGSTDTEAWVGFSGRAARIARVHQEGLEDAPAKGAKPVRYARRVLLGDTEAERQALLDILFAQLVKA
;
A
#
# COMPACT_ATOMS: atom_id res chain seq x y z
N MET A 1 7.42 -17.53 -1.98
CA MET A 1 8.59 -16.64 -1.74
C MET A 1 9.52 -16.56 -2.93
N SER A 2 9.60 -17.59 -3.74
CA SER A 2 10.44 -17.58 -4.96
C SER A 2 9.95 -16.56 -6.01
N ASP A 3 8.67 -16.50 -6.27
CA ASP A 3 8.11 -15.75 -7.42
C ASP A 3 8.40 -14.25 -7.42
N PHE A 4 8.38 -13.58 -6.25
CA PHE A 4 8.70 -12.16 -6.17
C PHE A 4 10.21 -11.91 -6.34
N ALA A 5 11.04 -12.72 -5.71
CA ALA A 5 12.49 -12.60 -5.84
C ALA A 5 12.96 -12.93 -7.26
N ASP A 6 12.34 -13.89 -7.91
CA ASP A 6 12.63 -14.27 -9.31
C ASP A 6 12.22 -13.15 -10.27
N MET A 7 11.06 -12.54 -10.05
CA MET A 7 10.63 -11.35 -10.80
C MET A 7 11.58 -10.18 -10.61
N GLU A 8 11.99 -9.91 -9.38
CA GLU A 8 12.92 -8.84 -9.04
C GLU A 8 14.28 -9.02 -9.70
N ALA A 9 14.80 -10.26 -9.69
CA ALA A 9 16.05 -10.61 -10.36
C ALA A 9 15.97 -10.42 -11.89
N LEU A 10 14.89 -10.87 -12.51
CA LEU A 10 14.64 -10.70 -13.94
C LEU A 10 14.50 -9.23 -14.29
N ALA A 11 13.67 -8.48 -13.58
CA ALA A 11 13.48 -7.06 -13.79
C ALA A 11 14.79 -6.28 -13.63
N GLY A 12 15.60 -6.60 -12.62
CA GLY A 12 16.90 -6.00 -12.39
C GLY A 12 17.88 -6.28 -13.54
N ALA A 13 17.90 -7.52 -14.06
CA ALA A 13 18.73 -7.88 -15.20
C ALA A 13 18.35 -7.10 -16.48
N LEU A 14 17.06 -6.93 -16.72
CA LEU A 14 16.56 -6.19 -17.87
C LEU A 14 16.79 -4.68 -17.73
N LEU A 15 16.55 -4.12 -16.56
CA LEU A 15 16.75 -2.69 -16.28
C LEU A 15 18.22 -2.26 -16.41
N ARG A 16 19.16 -3.14 -16.13
CA ARG A 16 20.60 -2.88 -16.34
C ARG A 16 20.98 -2.67 -17.81
N ARG A 17 20.18 -3.15 -18.75
CA ARG A 17 20.39 -2.96 -20.19
C ARG A 17 19.87 -1.65 -20.74
N VAL A 18 19.10 -0.93 -19.93
CA VAL A 18 18.49 0.35 -20.30
C VAL A 18 19.33 1.49 -19.71
N ASP A 19 19.46 2.59 -20.44
CA ASP A 19 20.16 3.76 -19.91
C ASP A 19 19.46 4.33 -18.65
N ALA A 20 20.20 5.12 -17.87
CA ALA A 20 19.73 5.63 -16.58
C ALA A 20 18.47 6.52 -16.70
N GLY A 21 18.33 7.27 -17.76
CA GLY A 21 17.18 8.15 -18.01
C GLY A 21 15.91 7.35 -18.27
N GLU A 22 15.97 6.37 -19.15
CA GLU A 22 14.85 5.48 -19.46
C GLU A 22 14.51 4.60 -18.27
N ARG A 23 15.50 4.05 -17.56
CA ARG A 23 15.29 3.30 -16.34
C ARG A 23 14.53 4.08 -15.28
N GLY A 24 14.89 5.34 -15.05
CA GLY A 24 14.18 6.21 -14.13
C GLY A 24 12.72 6.48 -14.54
N LYS A 25 12.43 6.55 -15.83
CA LYS A 25 11.05 6.68 -16.35
C LYS A 25 10.25 5.42 -16.06
N ILE A 26 10.81 4.26 -16.35
CA ILE A 26 10.18 2.96 -16.13
C ILE A 26 9.84 2.79 -14.63
N LEU A 27 10.81 3.01 -13.76
CA LEU A 27 10.63 2.88 -12.31
C LEU A 27 9.57 3.84 -11.76
N ARG A 28 9.49 5.06 -12.27
CA ARG A 28 8.42 6.01 -11.89
C ARG A 28 7.04 5.54 -12.31
N VAL A 29 6.89 4.96 -13.49
CA VAL A 29 5.61 4.39 -13.95
C VAL A 29 5.22 3.22 -13.07
N MET A 30 6.16 2.32 -12.79
CA MET A 30 5.94 1.19 -11.88
C MET A 30 5.48 1.65 -10.50
N ALA A 31 6.16 2.62 -9.91
CA ALA A 31 5.82 3.16 -8.59
C ALA A 31 4.40 3.74 -8.54
N ARG A 32 4.01 4.50 -9.56
CA ARG A 32 2.65 5.07 -9.68
C ARG A 32 1.59 3.98 -9.84
N THR A 33 1.86 2.97 -10.65
CA THR A 33 0.97 1.83 -10.87
C THR A 33 0.75 1.06 -9.58
N LEU A 34 1.83 0.74 -8.85
CA LEU A 34 1.74 0.11 -7.54
C LEU A 34 0.90 0.94 -6.56
N ARG A 35 1.17 2.23 -6.44
CA ARG A 35 0.41 3.10 -5.55
C ARG A 35 -1.08 3.12 -5.89
N SER A 36 -1.40 3.20 -7.17
CA SER A 36 -2.80 3.18 -7.64
C SER A 36 -3.49 1.87 -7.28
N SER A 37 -2.84 0.75 -7.52
CA SER A 37 -3.34 -0.59 -7.21
C SER A 37 -3.54 -0.77 -5.70
N GLN A 38 -2.55 -0.43 -4.89
CA GLN A 38 -2.63 -0.51 -3.42
C GLN A 38 -3.77 0.36 -2.88
N SER A 39 -3.90 1.61 -3.36
CA SER A 39 -4.99 2.51 -2.99
C SER A 39 -6.36 1.94 -3.34
N ALA A 40 -6.51 1.36 -4.53
CA ALA A 40 -7.75 0.73 -4.98
C ALA A 40 -8.10 -0.51 -4.12
N ARG A 41 -7.12 -1.35 -3.77
CA ARG A 41 -7.32 -2.50 -2.91
C ARG A 41 -7.76 -2.10 -1.49
N ILE A 42 -7.12 -1.09 -0.90
CA ILE A 42 -7.55 -0.53 0.39
C ILE A 42 -8.98 0.02 0.30
N ALA A 43 -9.36 0.64 -0.81
CA ALA A 43 -10.72 1.13 -1.02
C ALA A 43 -11.76 -0.01 -1.04
N ARG A 44 -11.39 -1.16 -1.59
CA ARG A 44 -12.21 -2.39 -1.56
C ARG A 44 -12.23 -3.07 -0.20
N GLN A 45 -11.48 -2.57 0.78
CA GLN A 45 -11.39 -3.12 2.14
C GLN A 45 -10.83 -4.55 2.17
N GLN A 46 -9.88 -4.83 1.30
CA GLN A 46 -9.26 -6.15 1.13
C GLN A 46 -7.76 -6.09 1.37
N ASP A 47 -7.24 -7.19 1.90
CA ASP A 47 -5.80 -7.46 1.99
C ASP A 47 -5.22 -7.94 0.63
N PRO A 48 -3.90 -8.18 0.52
CA PRO A 48 -3.29 -8.69 -0.71
C PRO A 48 -3.81 -10.05 -1.17
N ASP A 49 -4.29 -10.88 -0.25
CA ASP A 49 -4.87 -12.19 -0.55
C ASP A 49 -6.35 -12.11 -0.95
N GLY A 50 -6.91 -10.89 -1.04
CA GLY A 50 -8.30 -10.64 -1.40
C GLY A 50 -9.29 -10.83 -0.25
N GLN A 51 -8.80 -11.11 0.97
CA GLN A 51 -9.65 -11.28 2.14
C GLN A 51 -10.13 -9.92 2.67
N PRO A 52 -11.38 -9.82 3.13
CA PRO A 52 -11.86 -8.58 3.73
C PRO A 52 -11.09 -8.24 5.00
N PHE A 53 -10.84 -6.96 5.22
CA PHE A 53 -10.24 -6.52 6.48
C PHE A 53 -11.11 -6.89 7.67
N ALA A 54 -10.48 -7.32 8.77
CA ALA A 54 -11.16 -7.54 10.04
C ALA A 54 -11.98 -6.31 10.43
N ALA A 55 -13.23 -6.53 10.86
CA ALA A 55 -14.16 -5.48 11.23
C ALA A 55 -13.60 -4.58 12.35
N ARG A 56 -14.10 -3.35 12.41
CA ARG A 56 -13.82 -2.47 13.56
C ARG A 56 -14.45 -3.04 14.82
N LYS A 57 -13.78 -2.84 15.96
CA LYS A 57 -14.41 -3.10 17.27
C LYS A 57 -15.67 -2.25 17.41
N ALA A 58 -16.75 -2.86 17.89
CA ALA A 58 -17.97 -2.14 18.23
C ALA A 58 -17.65 -1.03 19.24
N GLN A 59 -18.19 0.17 19.00
CA GLN A 59 -18.07 1.24 19.98
C GLN A 59 -19.18 1.07 21.04
N PRO A 60 -18.88 1.32 22.33
CA PRO A 60 -19.91 1.31 23.36
C PRO A 60 -21.04 2.30 23.02
N PRO A 61 -22.31 1.94 23.30
CA PRO A 61 -23.42 2.89 23.18
C PRO A 61 -23.15 4.11 24.09
N GLY A 62 -23.33 5.32 23.56
CA GLY A 62 -23.13 6.57 24.31
C GLY A 62 -22.00 7.48 23.82
N ARG A 63 -21.09 6.99 22.95
CA ARG A 63 -20.07 7.84 22.29
C ARG A 63 -20.50 8.36 20.92
N LEU A 64 -21.77 8.58 20.72
CA LEU A 64 -22.25 9.30 19.55
C LEU A 64 -21.86 10.79 19.71
N ARG A 65 -20.87 11.23 18.93
CA ARG A 65 -20.61 12.66 18.78
C ARG A 65 -21.91 13.33 18.33
N ARG A 66 -22.31 14.42 19.02
CA ARG A 66 -23.40 15.32 18.57
C ARG A 66 -23.21 15.56 17.06
N GLY A 67 -24.21 15.21 16.25
CA GLY A 67 -24.23 15.57 14.85
C GLY A 67 -24.17 14.44 13.84
N GLY A 68 -24.71 13.29 14.13
CA GLY A 68 -25.00 12.32 13.08
C GLY A 68 -24.26 10.99 13.14
N THR A 69 -24.95 10.00 12.70
CA THR A 69 -24.47 8.63 12.51
C THR A 69 -23.25 8.65 11.61
N ILE A 70 -22.06 8.34 12.14
CA ILE A 70 -20.88 8.17 11.30
C ILE A 70 -21.07 6.88 10.50
N LYS A 71 -21.73 6.96 9.36
CA LYS A 71 -21.83 5.89 8.35
C LYS A 71 -20.49 5.64 7.67
N ARG A 72 -19.39 5.61 8.42
CA ARG A 72 -18.07 5.30 7.86
C ARG A 72 -17.86 3.78 7.88
N LYS A 73 -18.51 3.10 6.95
CA LYS A 73 -18.28 1.66 6.76
C LYS A 73 -16.83 1.37 6.33
N ALA A 74 -16.26 2.21 5.47
CA ALA A 74 -14.91 2.01 4.92
C ALA A 74 -13.81 2.49 5.87
N MET A 75 -12.82 1.64 6.11
CA MET A 75 -11.60 1.97 6.87
C MET A 75 -10.54 2.59 5.96
N PHE A 76 -9.60 3.33 6.55
CA PHE A 76 -8.37 3.82 5.90
C PHE A 76 -8.58 4.81 4.75
N ARG A 77 -9.75 5.44 4.65
CA ARG A 77 -10.06 6.39 3.55
C ARG A 77 -9.03 7.50 3.40
N LYS A 78 -8.53 8.05 4.50
CA LYS A 78 -7.49 9.08 4.48
C LYS A 78 -6.11 8.51 4.22
N LEU A 79 -5.81 7.31 4.71
CA LEU A 79 -4.50 6.67 4.53
C LEU A 79 -4.18 6.44 3.06
N ARG A 80 -5.15 6.01 2.26
CA ARG A 80 -4.95 5.71 0.83
C ARG A 80 -4.80 6.94 -0.06
N ASN A 81 -4.99 8.16 0.48
CA ASN A 81 -4.83 9.40 -0.29
C ASN A 81 -3.36 9.65 -0.63
N THR A 82 -3.12 10.39 -1.71
CA THR A 82 -1.78 10.76 -2.18
C THR A 82 -0.95 11.57 -1.18
N SER A 83 -1.61 12.23 -0.23
CA SER A 83 -0.94 12.93 0.86
C SER A 83 -0.24 11.97 1.84
N ASN A 84 -0.75 10.77 2.00
CA ASN A 84 -0.30 9.80 2.98
C ASN A 84 0.34 8.55 2.35
N LEU A 85 -0.24 8.04 1.26
CA LEU A 85 0.31 6.92 0.49
C LEU A 85 1.16 7.48 -0.65
N LYS A 86 2.46 7.38 -0.49
CA LYS A 86 3.45 7.91 -1.42
C LYS A 86 4.00 6.82 -2.32
N ALA A 87 4.48 7.23 -3.47
CA ALA A 87 5.26 6.40 -4.36
C ALA A 87 6.45 7.20 -4.88
N GLY A 88 7.53 6.54 -5.15
CA GLY A 88 8.73 7.15 -5.69
C GLY A 88 9.65 6.13 -6.31
N SER A 89 10.72 6.62 -6.88
CA SER A 89 11.77 5.80 -7.47
C SER A 89 13.14 6.41 -7.23
N THR A 90 14.13 5.56 -7.17
CA THR A 90 15.56 5.89 -7.28
C THR A 90 16.07 5.44 -8.65
N ASP A 91 17.38 5.39 -8.81
CA ASP A 91 18.00 4.85 -10.04
C ASP A 91 17.81 3.34 -10.20
N THR A 92 17.51 2.65 -9.12
CA THR A 92 17.46 1.18 -9.06
C THR A 92 16.18 0.61 -8.47
N GLU A 93 15.34 1.45 -7.85
CA GLU A 93 14.17 0.99 -7.08
C GLU A 93 12.93 1.79 -7.41
N ALA A 94 11.79 1.12 -7.40
CA ALA A 94 10.47 1.72 -7.31
C ALA A 94 9.85 1.33 -5.96
N TRP A 95 9.23 2.27 -5.27
CA TRP A 95 8.66 2.02 -3.95
C TRP A 95 7.29 2.66 -3.78
N VAL A 96 6.48 2.08 -2.89
CA VAL A 96 5.24 2.64 -2.37
C VAL A 96 5.23 2.50 -0.85
N GLY A 97 4.73 3.52 -0.15
CA GLY A 97 4.73 3.50 1.30
C GLY A 97 3.91 4.63 1.91
N PHE A 98 3.63 4.49 3.20
CA PHE A 98 3.00 5.54 3.98
C PHE A 98 4.05 6.49 4.56
N SER A 99 3.68 7.77 4.68
CA SER A 99 4.57 8.81 5.20
C SER A 99 3.99 9.52 6.43
N GLY A 100 4.86 10.13 7.23
CA GLY A 100 4.49 10.94 8.38
C GLY A 100 3.66 10.18 9.42
N ARG A 101 2.67 10.84 10.00
CA ARG A 101 1.75 10.22 10.99
C ARG A 101 1.01 9.01 10.42
N ALA A 102 0.73 9.00 9.12
CA ALA A 102 0.06 7.90 8.47
C ALA A 102 0.89 6.61 8.49
N ALA A 103 2.20 6.71 8.41
CA ALA A 103 3.11 5.55 8.49
C ALA A 103 2.96 4.81 9.84
N ARG A 104 2.90 5.54 10.95
CA ARG A 104 2.69 4.92 12.27
C ARG A 104 1.35 4.19 12.33
N ILE A 105 0.27 4.84 11.92
CA ILE A 105 -1.08 4.26 11.93
C ILE A 105 -1.14 3.03 11.03
N ALA A 106 -0.57 3.13 9.84
CA ALA A 106 -0.53 2.03 8.89
C ALA A 106 0.23 0.82 9.44
N ARG A 107 1.38 1.05 10.08
CA ARG A 107 2.20 0.00 10.71
C ARG A 107 1.44 -0.73 11.82
N VAL A 108 0.73 0.01 12.68
CA VAL A 108 -0.08 -0.59 13.76
C VAL A 108 -1.09 -1.57 13.18
N HIS A 109 -1.75 -1.23 12.08
CA HIS A 109 -2.70 -2.11 11.42
C HIS A 109 -2.03 -3.22 10.61
N GLN A 110 -0.97 -2.90 9.88
CA GLN A 110 -0.22 -3.86 9.07
C GLN A 110 0.27 -5.05 9.91
N GLU A 111 0.77 -4.76 11.10
CA GLU A 111 1.39 -5.75 11.98
C GLU A 111 0.47 -6.23 13.12
N GLY A 112 -0.66 -5.56 13.35
CA GLY A 112 -1.58 -5.87 14.46
C GLY A 112 -0.99 -5.51 15.82
N LEU A 113 -0.42 -4.32 15.94
CA LEU A 113 0.27 -3.84 17.14
C LEU A 113 -0.69 -3.22 18.16
N GLU A 114 -0.14 -2.92 19.33
CA GLU A 114 -0.79 -2.11 20.35
C GLU A 114 -0.50 -0.63 20.12
N ASP A 115 -1.53 0.19 20.24
CA ASP A 115 -1.38 1.64 20.20
C ASP A 115 -2.52 2.31 20.97
N ALA A 116 -2.28 3.52 21.44
CA ALA A 116 -3.29 4.33 22.10
C ALA A 116 -4.18 5.04 21.07
N PRO A 117 -5.52 4.88 21.12
CA PRO A 117 -6.44 5.49 20.16
C PRO A 117 -6.48 7.02 20.24
N ALA A 118 -6.04 7.59 21.37
CA ALA A 118 -5.94 9.03 21.61
C ALA A 118 -4.88 9.32 22.66
N LYS A 119 -4.40 10.56 22.72
CA LYS A 119 -3.45 10.99 23.76
C LYS A 119 -4.06 10.73 25.15
N GLY A 120 -3.32 10.03 26.01
CA GLY A 120 -3.74 9.67 27.36
C GLY A 120 -4.70 8.48 27.46
N ALA A 121 -5.11 7.90 26.35
CA ALA A 121 -5.92 6.67 26.36
C ALA A 121 -5.04 5.44 26.63
N LYS A 122 -5.63 4.41 27.23
CA LYS A 122 -4.95 3.12 27.41
C LYS A 122 -4.65 2.49 26.06
N PRO A 123 -3.47 1.88 25.88
CA PRO A 123 -3.16 1.13 24.68
C PRO A 123 -4.17 -0.02 24.47
N VAL A 124 -4.52 -0.26 23.21
CA VAL A 124 -5.36 -1.37 22.79
C VAL A 124 -4.71 -2.09 21.65
N ARG A 125 -4.83 -3.42 21.60
CA ARG A 125 -4.34 -4.21 20.49
C ARG A 125 -5.31 -4.09 19.30
N TYR A 126 -4.75 -3.73 18.17
CA TYR A 126 -5.49 -3.67 16.90
C TYR A 126 -5.45 -5.01 16.18
N ALA A 127 -6.54 -5.33 15.49
CA ALA A 127 -6.53 -6.48 14.59
C ALA A 127 -5.56 -6.22 13.44
N ARG A 128 -4.81 -7.25 13.03
CA ARG A 128 -3.95 -7.18 11.85
C ARG A 128 -4.81 -6.96 10.60
N ARG A 129 -4.43 -5.97 9.81
CA ARG A 129 -5.03 -5.65 8.50
C ARG A 129 -3.91 -5.28 7.56
N VAL A 130 -3.56 -6.18 6.67
CA VAL A 130 -2.45 -5.99 5.74
C VAL A 130 -2.84 -4.97 4.67
N LEU A 131 -2.31 -3.76 4.78
CA LEU A 131 -2.63 -2.64 3.88
C LEU A 131 -1.78 -2.67 2.61
N LEU A 132 -0.49 -2.93 2.76
CA LEU A 132 0.48 -3.03 1.67
C LEU A 132 0.95 -4.47 1.52
N GLY A 133 1.15 -4.87 0.30
CA GLY A 133 1.67 -6.17 -0.08
C GLY A 133 1.53 -6.34 -1.58
N ASP A 134 2.27 -7.24 -2.14
CA ASP A 134 2.23 -7.57 -3.56
C ASP A 134 1.15 -8.61 -3.87
N THR A 135 0.65 -8.56 -5.07
CA THR A 135 -0.27 -9.55 -5.64
C THR A 135 0.28 -10.05 -6.97
N GLU A 136 -0.17 -11.23 -7.39
CA GLU A 136 0.19 -11.75 -8.71
C GLU A 136 -0.18 -10.77 -9.83
N ALA A 137 -1.36 -10.15 -9.74
CA ALA A 137 -1.80 -9.17 -10.71
C ALA A 137 -0.88 -7.91 -10.75
N GLU A 138 -0.38 -7.48 -9.59
CA GLU A 138 0.58 -6.38 -9.52
C GLU A 138 1.94 -6.77 -10.11
N ARG A 139 2.44 -7.96 -9.78
CA ARG A 139 3.69 -8.48 -10.38
C ARG A 139 3.59 -8.53 -11.90
N GLN A 140 2.51 -9.08 -12.44
CA GLN A 140 2.28 -9.14 -13.87
C GLN A 140 2.21 -7.74 -14.50
N ALA A 141 1.48 -6.81 -13.88
CA ALA A 141 1.39 -5.43 -14.37
C ALA A 141 2.76 -4.72 -14.42
N LEU A 142 3.62 -4.98 -13.45
CA LEU A 142 4.99 -4.43 -13.44
C LEU A 142 5.85 -5.02 -14.55
N LEU A 143 5.77 -6.32 -14.80
CA LEU A 143 6.45 -6.97 -15.90
C LEU A 143 5.97 -6.46 -17.26
N ASP A 144 4.66 -6.28 -17.43
CA ASP A 144 4.08 -5.72 -18.66
C ASP A 144 4.58 -4.30 -18.93
N ILE A 145 4.71 -3.47 -17.90
CA ILE A 145 5.29 -2.13 -18.01
C ILE A 145 6.74 -2.23 -18.49
N LEU A 146 7.53 -3.10 -17.88
CA LEU A 146 8.93 -3.28 -18.23
C LEU A 146 9.10 -3.75 -19.68
N PHE A 147 8.40 -4.78 -20.09
CA PHE A 147 8.46 -5.31 -21.45
C PHE A 147 7.97 -4.30 -22.48
N ALA A 148 6.90 -3.58 -22.22
CA ALA A 148 6.39 -2.55 -23.13
C ALA A 148 7.39 -1.41 -23.37
N GLN A 149 8.22 -1.09 -22.39
CA GLN A 149 9.25 -0.07 -22.53
C GLN A 149 10.51 -0.61 -23.25
N LEU A 150 10.87 -1.87 -22.99
CA LEU A 150 12.01 -2.52 -23.66
C LEU A 150 11.78 -2.71 -25.16
N VAL A 151 10.54 -2.94 -25.59
CA VAL A 151 10.18 -3.06 -27.02
C VAL A 151 10.24 -1.71 -27.74
N LYS A 152 10.13 -0.58 -27.02
CA LYS A 152 10.20 0.77 -27.60
C LYS A 152 11.63 1.33 -27.64
N ALA A 153 12.54 0.71 -26.92
CA ALA A 153 13.95 1.10 -26.88
C ALA A 153 14.75 0.37 -27.96
#